data_08c3847dcea852a499ec86498dfff36f
#
_entry.id   08c3847dcea852a499ec86498dfff36f
#
_cell.length_a   1.000
_cell.length_b   1.000
_cell.length_c   1.000
_cell.angle_alpha   90.00
_cell.angle_beta   90.00
_cell.angle_gamma   90.00
#
_symmetry.space_group_name_H-M   'P 1'
#
loop_
_entity.id
_entity.type
_entity.pdbx_description
1 polymer ?
#
loop_
_entity_poly.entity_id
_entity_poly.type
_entity_poly.pdbx_seq_one_letter_code
_entity_poly.pdbx_strand_id
1 'polypeptide(L)' 'LMAISDHINYMGLNPLVGPNDDEFGPRFVPMTDGWDPALRARLHQAAKDTGAPLHEGVYMAFRGPTFETPAEIRMAQA' A
#
# COMPACT_ATOMS: atom_id res chain seq x y z
N LEU A 1 -9.40 11.96 -3.46
CA LEU A 1 -8.59 10.85 -3.97
C LEU A 1 -7.20 10.88 -3.34
N MET A 2 -6.62 9.71 -3.16
CA MET A 2 -5.25 9.56 -2.66
C MET A 2 -4.48 8.58 -3.56
N ALA A 3 -3.34 9.01 -4.06
CA ALA A 3 -2.36 8.12 -4.66
C ALA A 3 -1.59 7.41 -3.54
N ILE A 4 -1.54 6.09 -3.60
CA ILE A 4 -0.78 5.32 -2.62
C ILE A 4 0.70 5.34 -3.02
N SER A 5 1.55 5.85 -2.13
CA SER A 5 3.00 5.89 -2.35
C SER A 5 3.70 4.63 -1.84
N ASP A 6 3.14 4.02 -0.80
CA ASP A 6 3.59 2.77 -0.19
C ASP A 6 2.49 2.19 0.68
N HIS A 7 2.69 0.99 1.20
CA HIS A 7 1.72 0.40 2.12
C HIS A 7 2.39 -0.33 3.29
N ILE A 8 1.64 -0.44 4.38
CA ILE A 8 1.98 -1.23 5.55
C ILE A 8 0.91 -2.30 5.72
N ASN A 9 1.29 -3.56 5.55
CA ASN A 9 0.41 -4.69 5.81
C ASN A 9 0.46 -5.06 7.29
N TYR A 10 -0.46 -4.52 8.08
CA TYR A 10 -0.61 -4.83 9.51
C TYR A 10 -1.77 -5.80 9.79
N MET A 11 -2.13 -6.61 8.79
CA MET A 11 -3.27 -7.54 8.89
C MET A 11 -2.91 -8.90 9.50
N GLY A 12 -1.62 -9.24 9.63
CA GLY A 12 -1.19 -10.58 10.00
C GLY A 12 -1.47 -11.65 8.93
N LEU A 13 -1.74 -11.25 7.71
CA LEU A 13 -2.02 -12.10 6.55
C LEU A 13 -1.17 -11.68 5.38
N ASN A 14 -0.79 -12.66 4.56
CA ASN A 14 -0.16 -12.40 3.27
C ASN A 14 -0.64 -13.48 2.28
N PRO A 15 -1.17 -13.11 1.11
CA PRO A 15 -1.68 -14.06 0.13
C PRO A 15 -0.61 -14.99 -0.45
N LEU A 16 0.68 -14.65 -0.29
CA LEU A 16 1.79 -15.49 -0.74
C LEU A 16 2.22 -16.55 0.28
N VAL A 17 1.60 -16.59 1.46
CA VAL A 17 1.84 -17.67 2.43
C VAL A 17 1.33 -18.98 1.86
N GLY A 18 2.20 -20.01 1.87
CA GLY A 18 1.90 -21.31 1.30
C GLY A 18 2.99 -21.77 0.31
N PRO A 19 2.73 -22.84 -0.45
CA PRO A 19 3.66 -23.32 -1.47
C PRO A 19 3.90 -22.25 -2.55
N ASN A 20 5.15 -22.14 -3.00
CA ASN A 20 5.51 -21.29 -4.13
C ASN A 20 5.60 -22.12 -5.41
N ASP A 21 5.06 -21.61 -6.51
CA ASP A 21 5.28 -22.15 -7.84
C ASP A 21 6.36 -21.29 -8.53
N ASP A 22 7.56 -21.86 -8.65
CA ASP A 22 8.73 -21.16 -9.19
C ASP A 22 8.57 -20.78 -10.67
N GLU A 23 7.63 -21.40 -11.40
CA GLU A 23 7.31 -21.00 -12.78
C GLU A 23 6.70 -19.60 -12.85
N PHE A 24 5.98 -19.17 -11.80
CA PHE A 24 5.38 -17.85 -11.75
C PHE A 24 6.28 -16.76 -11.14
N GLY A 25 7.30 -17.15 -10.38
CA GLY A 25 8.22 -16.18 -9.82
C GLY A 25 8.92 -16.65 -8.54
N PRO A 26 9.76 -15.78 -7.98
CA PRO A 26 10.54 -16.10 -6.79
C PRO A 26 9.66 -16.20 -5.54
N ARG A 27 10.10 -16.99 -4.55
CA ARG A 27 9.44 -17.13 -3.25
C ARG A 27 9.29 -15.78 -2.52
N PHE A 28 10.33 -14.96 -2.55
CA PHE A 28 10.36 -13.63 -1.95
C PHE A 28 10.29 -12.57 -3.02
N VAL A 29 9.20 -11.84 -3.04
CA VAL A 29 8.93 -10.79 -4.04
C VAL A 29 9.40 -9.44 -3.49
N PRO A 30 10.32 -8.74 -4.16
CA PRO A 30 10.72 -7.39 -3.75
C PRO A 30 9.55 -6.42 -3.94
N MET A 31 9.33 -5.57 -2.93
CA MET A 31 8.23 -4.60 -2.92
C MET A 31 8.69 -3.14 -3.04
N THR A 32 9.97 -2.91 -3.29
CA THR A 32 10.55 -1.55 -3.37
C THR A 32 9.82 -0.67 -4.39
N ASP A 33 9.48 -1.24 -5.53
CA ASP A 33 8.77 -0.55 -6.61
C ASP A 33 7.33 -1.07 -6.80
N GLY A 34 6.75 -1.65 -5.75
CA GLY A 34 5.38 -2.17 -5.80
C GLY A 34 4.35 -1.08 -6.13
N TRP A 35 4.63 0.15 -5.75
CA TRP A 35 3.89 1.36 -6.11
C TRP A 35 4.76 2.20 -7.04
N ASP A 36 4.71 1.91 -8.33
CA ASP A 36 5.60 2.46 -9.34
C ASP A 36 5.66 3.99 -9.33
N PRO A 37 6.85 4.60 -9.11
CA PRO A 37 6.97 6.05 -9.01
C PRO A 37 6.68 6.77 -10.33
N ALA A 38 6.98 6.17 -11.49
CA ALA A 38 6.71 6.77 -12.78
C ALA A 38 5.19 6.81 -13.05
N LEU A 39 4.45 5.75 -12.70
CA LEU A 39 3.00 5.73 -12.83
C LEU A 39 2.35 6.70 -11.84
N ARG A 40 2.88 6.85 -10.62
CA ARG A 40 2.40 7.87 -9.67
C ARG A 40 2.60 9.29 -10.22
N ALA A 41 3.74 9.58 -10.80
CA ALA A 41 3.99 10.89 -11.44
C ALA A 41 2.98 11.18 -12.57
N ARG A 42 2.65 10.18 -13.37
CA ARG A 42 1.62 10.29 -14.42
C ARG A 42 0.24 10.53 -13.83
N LEU A 43 -0.08 9.87 -12.72
CA LEU A 43 -1.35 10.08 -12.00
C LEU A 43 -1.47 11.53 -11.48
N HIS A 44 -0.41 12.06 -10.88
CA HIS A 44 -0.37 13.47 -10.44
C HIS A 44 -0.51 14.44 -11.62
N GLN A 45 0.11 14.16 -12.76
CA GLN A 45 -0.05 14.99 -13.96
C GLN A 45 -1.49 14.95 -14.48
N ALA A 46 -2.10 13.76 -14.53
CA ALA A 46 -3.50 13.63 -14.93
C ALA A 46 -4.46 14.37 -13.98
N ALA A 47 -4.18 14.35 -12.69
CA ALA A 47 -4.96 15.10 -11.71
C ALA A 47 -4.87 16.61 -11.93
N LYS A 48 -3.68 17.14 -12.26
CA LYS A 48 -3.52 18.55 -12.63
C LYS A 48 -4.28 18.90 -13.90
N ASP A 49 -4.18 18.07 -14.93
CA ASP A 49 -4.81 18.31 -16.22
C ASP A 49 -6.35 18.29 -16.14
N THR A 50 -6.91 17.51 -15.24
CA THR A 50 -8.37 17.37 -15.05
C THR A 50 -8.92 18.24 -13.92
N GLY A 51 -8.08 18.86 -13.10
CA GLY A 51 -8.47 19.59 -11.91
C GLY A 51 -8.96 18.71 -10.75
N ALA A 52 -8.72 17.40 -10.80
CA ALA A 52 -9.12 16.49 -9.74
C ALA A 52 -8.22 16.66 -8.50
N PRO A 53 -8.80 16.77 -7.28
CA PRO A 53 -8.00 16.83 -6.06
C PRO A 53 -7.33 15.46 -5.81
N LEU A 54 -6.00 15.46 -5.66
CA LEU A 54 -5.21 14.26 -5.41
C LEU A 54 -4.17 14.54 -4.33
N HIS A 55 -4.19 13.71 -3.31
CA HIS A 55 -3.17 13.65 -2.25
C HIS A 55 -2.32 12.40 -2.43
N GLU A 56 -1.20 12.34 -1.76
CA GLU A 56 -0.33 11.15 -1.74
C GLU A 56 -0.07 10.71 -0.30
N GLY A 57 0.02 9.41 -0.05
CA GLY A 57 0.29 8.91 1.29
C GLY A 57 0.51 7.41 1.33
N VAL A 58 0.88 6.94 2.51
CA VAL A 58 1.06 5.53 2.82
C VAL A 58 -0.28 4.95 3.28
N TYR A 59 -0.65 3.81 2.70
CA TYR A 59 -1.83 3.06 3.13
C TYR A 59 -1.44 2.02 4.17
N MET A 60 -2.07 2.07 5.35
CA MET A 60 -1.88 1.05 6.38
C MET A 60 -3.15 0.23 6.57
N ALA A 61 -3.04 -1.09 6.42
CA ALA A 61 -4.16 -2.00 6.53
C ALA A 61 -4.20 -2.67 7.91
N PHE A 62 -5.30 -2.48 8.61
CA PHE A 62 -5.65 -3.20 9.85
C PHE A 62 -6.71 -4.25 9.60
N ARG A 63 -6.80 -5.21 10.52
CA ARG A 63 -7.81 -6.27 10.49
C ARG A 63 -8.59 -6.31 11.80
N GLY A 64 -9.94 -6.30 11.70
CA GLY A 64 -10.82 -6.60 12.82
C GLY A 64 -10.83 -8.08 13.22
N PRO A 65 -11.78 -8.49 14.09
CA PRO A 65 -13.04 -7.79 14.41
C PRO A 65 -12.98 -6.75 15.52
N THR A 66 -11.85 -6.53 16.19
CA THR A 66 -11.72 -5.43 17.14
C THR A 66 -11.42 -4.12 16.43
N PHE A 67 -11.79 -3.00 17.06
CA PHE A 67 -11.25 -1.70 16.70
C PHE A 67 -9.82 -1.56 17.19
N GLU A 68 -9.10 -0.58 16.67
CA GLU A 68 -7.72 -0.28 17.02
C GLU A 68 -7.62 0.24 18.46
N THR A 69 -6.56 -0.20 19.13
CA THR A 69 -6.21 0.34 20.45
C THR A 69 -5.67 1.77 20.32
N PRO A 70 -5.69 2.59 21.40
CA PRO A 70 -5.09 3.92 21.36
C PRO A 70 -3.59 3.92 20.97
N ALA A 71 -2.87 2.84 21.27
CA ALA A 71 -1.47 2.69 20.87
C ALA A 71 -1.33 2.44 19.36
N GLU A 72 -2.19 1.61 18.79
CA GLU A 72 -2.24 1.34 17.34
C GLU A 72 -2.59 2.60 16.56
N ILE A 73 -3.53 3.41 17.06
CA ILE A 73 -3.87 4.70 16.44
C ILE A 73 -2.68 5.65 16.46
N ARG A 74 -1.97 5.77 17.59
CA ARG A 74 -0.76 6.61 17.64
C ARG A 74 0.34 6.12 16.70
N MET A 75 0.50 4.81 16.57
CA MET A 75 1.44 4.22 15.62
C MET A 75 1.08 4.57 14.18
N ALA A 76 -0.20 4.48 13.82
CA ALA A 76 -0.67 4.80 12.47
C ALA A 76 -0.57 6.29 12.13
N GLN A 77 -0.51 7.17 13.11
CA GLN A 77 -0.35 8.61 12.93
C GLN A 77 1.12 9.05 12.77
N ALA A 78 2.04 8.18 13.15
CA ALA A 78 3.47 8.47 13.01
C ALA A 78 3.91 8.34 11.57
#